data_5e1daa4a514b5928dcc469d4ea0c03da
#
_entry.id   5e1daa4a514b5928dcc469d4ea0c03da
#
_cell.length_a   1.000
_cell.length_b   1.000
_cell.length_c   1.000
_cell.angle_alpha   90.00
_cell.angle_beta   90.00
_cell.angle_gamma   90.00
#
_symmetry.space_group_name_H-M   'P 1'
#
loop_
_entity.id
_entity.type
_entity.pdbx_description
1 polymer ?
#
loop_
_entity_poly.entity_id
_entity_poly.type
_entity_poly.pdbx_seq_one_letter_code
_entity_poly.pdbx_strand_id
1 'polypeptide(L)'
;LNYSYLVQQGNMNYSFIVLAESDSLTINSLSNIIEFYANQTPIPQLSYISQVQVQSDTILVKYIGDNGIGIKSLNIYRSLDNGISFELISSEINPIFPFIYYDLEVYPSERSYLYQMSVTDSCLNEVAFSNFGQSIFLDVSSEDYLINNLVWSPYQNWENGIEKYEILTSNNLNPTFELLVEDTSLNYLHDFTNFLEPLFDGRICYQISAIENQSSFGSSGISTSNIKCLQNEPIVFIPNALDLNGVANYWKPIIKMIDFSDYKVSIYNRQGELIAFLENIDQVWDGKIMNSNNLATMGVYVYLLEFKNPSGKQFHKKGQITLIR
;
A
#
# COMPACT_ATOMS: atom_id res chain seq x y z
N LEU A 1 -24.13 -28.01 51.58
CA LEU A 1 -24.81 -26.98 50.77
C LEU A 1 -23.77 -25.96 50.31
N ASN A 2 -23.66 -25.73 48.99
CA ASN A 2 -22.81 -24.71 48.42
C ASN A 2 -23.71 -23.58 47.90
N TYR A 3 -23.33 -22.34 48.18
CA TYR A 3 -24.02 -21.15 47.70
C TYR A 3 -23.02 -20.27 46.94
N SER A 4 -23.40 -19.78 45.75
CA SER A 4 -22.61 -18.86 44.94
C SER A 4 -23.36 -17.53 44.83
N TYR A 5 -22.68 -16.43 45.09
CA TYR A 5 -23.23 -15.08 44.96
C TYR A 5 -22.40 -14.29 43.96
N LEU A 6 -23.06 -13.74 42.94
CA LEU A 6 -22.40 -12.85 41.98
C LEU A 6 -22.31 -11.44 42.58
N VAL A 7 -21.11 -10.95 42.80
CA VAL A 7 -20.86 -9.60 43.28
C VAL A 7 -21.30 -8.58 42.21
N GLN A 8 -22.25 -7.73 42.57
CA GLN A 8 -22.84 -6.75 41.65
C GLN A 8 -22.11 -5.40 41.62
N GLN A 9 -21.37 -5.06 42.66
CA GLN A 9 -20.60 -3.82 42.79
C GLN A 9 -19.20 -4.13 43.34
N GLY A 10 -18.18 -3.57 42.73
CA GLY A 10 -16.82 -3.62 43.21
C GLY A 10 -16.51 -2.52 44.24
N ASN A 11 -15.33 -2.58 44.84
CA ASN A 11 -14.81 -1.63 45.84
C ASN A 11 -15.72 -1.49 47.09
N MET A 12 -16.36 -2.58 47.50
CA MET A 12 -17.27 -2.64 48.66
C MET A 12 -16.96 -3.83 49.55
N ASN A 13 -17.26 -3.68 50.84
CA ASN A 13 -17.28 -4.80 51.78
C ASN A 13 -18.61 -5.55 51.68
N TYR A 14 -18.52 -6.85 51.57
CA TYR A 14 -19.65 -7.77 51.60
C TYR A 14 -19.56 -8.61 52.86
N SER A 15 -20.71 -8.77 53.53
CA SER A 15 -20.84 -9.63 54.69
C SER A 15 -21.91 -10.68 54.42
N PHE A 16 -21.60 -11.93 54.66
CA PHE A 16 -22.52 -13.06 54.50
C PHE A 16 -22.74 -13.76 55.80
N ILE A 17 -24.00 -14.11 56.02
CA ILE A 17 -24.46 -14.90 57.18
C ILE A 17 -25.46 -15.92 56.67
N VAL A 18 -25.45 -17.13 57.22
CA VAL A 18 -26.40 -18.16 56.86
C VAL A 18 -27.37 -18.26 58.05
N LEU A 19 -28.67 -18.13 57.77
CA LEU A 19 -29.76 -18.32 58.73
C LEU A 19 -30.38 -19.69 58.48
N ALA A 20 -30.40 -20.54 59.48
CA ALA A 20 -31.16 -21.79 59.50
C ALA A 20 -32.45 -21.59 60.35
N GLU A 21 -33.58 -21.86 59.74
CA GLU A 21 -34.90 -21.74 60.35
C GLU A 21 -35.52 -23.14 60.52
N SER A 22 -36.19 -23.37 61.64
CA SER A 22 -36.96 -24.58 61.80
C SER A 22 -38.33 -24.45 61.14
N ASP A 23 -38.91 -25.57 60.70
CA ASP A 23 -40.24 -25.62 60.07
C ASP A 23 -41.36 -25.00 60.92
N SER A 24 -41.16 -24.84 62.24
CA SER A 24 -42.10 -24.20 63.17
C SER A 24 -41.87 -22.72 63.37
N LEU A 25 -40.88 -22.10 62.70
CA LEU A 25 -40.46 -20.69 62.81
C LEU A 25 -40.11 -20.21 64.23
N THR A 26 -39.91 -21.11 65.15
CA THR A 26 -39.67 -20.78 66.54
C THR A 26 -38.22 -20.88 66.98
N ILE A 27 -37.36 -21.51 66.15
CA ILE A 27 -35.93 -21.69 66.47
C ILE A 27 -35.12 -21.31 65.24
N ASN A 28 -34.25 -20.32 65.41
CA ASN A 28 -33.32 -19.85 64.38
C ASN A 28 -31.88 -20.03 64.85
N SER A 29 -30.99 -20.40 63.92
CA SER A 29 -29.54 -20.47 64.13
C SER A 29 -28.84 -19.68 63.13
N LEU A 30 -27.88 -18.82 63.50
CA LEU A 30 -27.06 -18.00 62.68
C LEU A 30 -25.66 -18.60 62.58
N SER A 31 -25.06 -18.59 61.36
CA SER A 31 -23.64 -18.88 61.15
C SER A 31 -22.77 -17.75 61.71
N ASN A 32 -21.45 -17.97 61.70
CA ASN A 32 -20.50 -16.88 61.79
C ASN A 32 -20.64 -15.96 60.54
N ILE A 33 -20.23 -14.69 60.67
CA ILE A 33 -20.20 -13.73 59.63
C ILE A 33 -18.91 -13.97 58.87
N ILE A 34 -19.00 -14.02 57.51
CA ILE A 34 -17.84 -14.01 56.62
C ILE A 34 -17.85 -12.66 55.91
N GLU A 35 -16.75 -11.92 56.02
CA GLU A 35 -16.59 -10.64 55.40
C GLU A 35 -15.45 -10.71 54.36
N PHE A 36 -15.65 -10.08 53.21
CA PHE A 36 -14.58 -9.87 52.23
C PHE A 36 -14.78 -8.54 51.51
N TYR A 37 -13.69 -7.97 51.07
CA TYR A 37 -13.68 -6.77 50.22
C TYR A 37 -13.60 -7.19 48.76
N ALA A 38 -14.61 -6.83 47.96
CA ALA A 38 -14.62 -7.07 46.51
C ALA A 38 -13.85 -5.95 45.83
N ASN A 39 -12.64 -6.23 45.40
CA ASN A 39 -11.87 -5.30 44.56
C ASN A 39 -12.44 -5.33 43.16
N GLN A 40 -12.69 -4.15 42.60
CA GLN A 40 -12.90 -3.98 41.17
C GLN A 40 -11.53 -3.70 40.52
N THR A 41 -11.16 -4.50 39.54
CA THR A 41 -10.00 -4.20 38.72
C THR A 41 -10.22 -2.87 37.95
N PRO A 42 -9.31 -1.92 38.01
CA PRO A 42 -9.46 -0.69 37.23
C PRO A 42 -9.57 -0.99 35.73
N ILE A 43 -10.59 -0.40 35.10
CA ILE A 43 -10.76 -0.48 33.63
C ILE A 43 -9.75 0.44 33.00
N PRO A 44 -9.00 -0.01 31.98
CA PRO A 44 -8.10 0.85 31.22
C PRO A 44 -8.84 2.07 30.66
N GLN A 45 -8.27 3.25 30.85
CA GLN A 45 -8.82 4.51 30.35
C GLN A 45 -8.39 4.77 28.90
N LEU A 46 -7.24 4.20 28.48
CA LEU A 46 -6.69 4.30 27.14
C LEU A 46 -6.67 2.90 26.52
N SER A 47 -7.33 2.77 25.36
CA SER A 47 -7.34 1.57 24.52
C SER A 47 -7.46 2.02 23.07
N TYR A 48 -6.32 2.11 22.35
CA TYR A 48 -6.27 2.80 21.08
C TYR A 48 -5.30 2.15 20.08
N ILE A 49 -5.78 1.86 18.85
CA ILE A 49 -4.93 1.52 17.71
C ILE A 49 -4.45 2.82 17.09
N SER A 50 -3.16 3.11 17.24
CA SER A 50 -2.54 4.34 16.75
C SER A 50 -2.03 4.21 15.31
N GLN A 51 -1.80 2.98 14.82
CA GLN A 51 -1.24 2.78 13.49
C GLN A 51 -1.60 1.39 12.97
N VAL A 52 -1.98 1.32 11.69
CA VAL A 52 -2.06 0.09 10.90
C VAL A 52 -1.32 0.34 9.61
N GLN A 53 -0.15 -0.27 9.44
CA GLN A 53 0.78 0.01 8.35
C GLN A 53 1.08 -1.25 7.55
N VAL A 54 1.04 -1.14 6.22
CA VAL A 54 1.51 -2.21 5.34
C VAL A 54 3.04 -2.16 5.24
N GLN A 55 3.68 -3.30 5.48
CA GLN A 55 5.12 -3.50 5.35
C GLN A 55 5.37 -4.74 4.46
N SER A 56 5.59 -4.51 3.17
CA SER A 56 5.69 -5.59 2.17
C SER A 56 4.44 -6.50 2.20
N ASP A 57 4.59 -7.76 2.60
CA ASP A 57 3.51 -8.75 2.65
C ASP A 57 2.90 -8.90 4.05
N THR A 58 3.19 -7.98 4.96
CA THR A 58 2.70 -8.01 6.35
C THR A 58 1.98 -6.73 6.71
N ILE A 59 1.18 -6.78 7.78
CA ILE A 59 0.57 -5.59 8.36
C ILE A 59 1.04 -5.44 9.80
N LEU A 60 1.60 -4.27 10.10
CA LEU A 60 1.94 -3.84 11.44
C LEU A 60 0.74 -3.12 12.06
N VAL A 61 0.33 -3.56 13.26
CA VAL A 61 -0.70 -2.89 14.07
C VAL A 61 -0.08 -2.44 15.37
N LYS A 62 -0.10 -1.12 15.64
CA LYS A 62 0.42 -0.53 16.87
C LYS A 62 -0.72 -0.12 17.78
N TYR A 63 -0.66 -0.61 19.01
CA TYR A 63 -1.63 -0.33 20.04
C TYR A 63 -1.01 0.46 21.17
N ILE A 64 -1.75 1.44 21.69
CA ILE A 64 -1.44 2.24 22.86
C ILE A 64 -2.49 1.95 23.94
N GLY A 65 -2.03 1.63 25.13
CA GLY A 65 -2.89 1.34 26.27
C GLY A 65 -2.24 1.76 27.59
N ASP A 66 -3.03 1.81 28.63
CA ASP A 66 -2.53 2.00 29.99
C ASP A 66 -1.84 0.74 30.48
N ASN A 67 -0.65 0.88 31.07
CA ASN A 67 0.00 -0.18 31.81
C ASN A 67 -0.71 -0.35 33.18
N GLY A 68 -1.99 -0.74 33.15
CA GLY A 68 -2.86 -0.83 34.29
C GLY A 68 -2.68 -2.15 35.09
N ILE A 69 -2.94 -2.07 36.36
CA ILE A 69 -3.01 -3.26 37.24
C ILE A 69 -4.24 -4.08 36.84
N GLY A 70 -4.06 -5.37 36.59
CA GLY A 70 -5.17 -6.30 36.34
C GLY A 70 -5.46 -6.66 34.89
N ILE A 71 -4.63 -6.19 33.94
CA ILE A 71 -4.70 -6.63 32.54
C ILE A 71 -4.14 -8.04 32.42
N LYS A 72 -4.93 -8.97 31.91
CA LYS A 72 -4.56 -10.37 31.71
C LYS A 72 -4.06 -10.63 30.31
N SER A 73 -4.78 -10.14 29.31
CA SER A 73 -4.43 -10.33 27.90
C SER A 73 -4.91 -9.18 27.03
N LEU A 74 -4.26 -9.03 25.87
CA LEU A 74 -4.68 -8.19 24.76
C LEU A 74 -5.07 -9.13 23.61
N ASN A 75 -6.33 -9.10 23.22
CA ASN A 75 -6.87 -9.87 22.11
C ASN A 75 -6.83 -9.02 20.83
N ILE A 76 -6.41 -9.62 19.72
CA ILE A 76 -6.31 -8.98 18.43
C ILE A 76 -7.34 -9.61 17.50
N TYR A 77 -8.23 -8.79 16.96
CA TYR A 77 -9.28 -9.18 16.04
C TYR A 77 -9.05 -8.58 14.67
N ARG A 78 -9.35 -9.36 13.63
CA ARG A 78 -9.28 -8.95 12.22
C ARG A 78 -10.62 -9.18 11.54
N SER A 79 -11.03 -8.23 10.69
CA SER A 79 -12.18 -8.33 9.79
C SER A 79 -11.73 -8.28 8.33
N LEU A 80 -12.36 -9.12 7.50
CA LEU A 80 -12.18 -9.21 6.04
C LEU A 80 -13.36 -8.61 5.27
N ASP A 81 -14.42 -8.19 5.96
CA ASP A 81 -15.72 -7.78 5.43
C ASP A 81 -16.16 -6.40 5.91
N ASN A 82 -15.18 -5.49 6.07
CA ASN A 82 -15.36 -4.10 6.51
C ASN A 82 -16.07 -3.97 7.87
N GLY A 83 -15.79 -4.87 8.80
CA GLY A 83 -16.27 -4.80 10.18
C GLY A 83 -17.63 -5.47 10.41
N ILE A 84 -18.18 -6.21 9.46
CA ILE A 84 -19.42 -7.00 9.65
C ILE A 84 -19.14 -8.17 10.61
N SER A 85 -17.99 -8.83 10.46
CA SER A 85 -17.53 -9.90 11.36
C SER A 85 -16.06 -9.71 11.72
N PHE A 86 -15.70 -10.18 12.93
CA PHE A 86 -14.33 -10.16 13.44
C PHE A 86 -13.92 -11.56 13.89
N GLU A 87 -12.70 -11.94 13.50
CA GLU A 87 -12.05 -13.17 13.92
C GLU A 87 -10.94 -12.86 14.91
N LEU A 88 -10.88 -13.59 16.03
CA LEU A 88 -9.76 -13.53 16.97
C LEU A 88 -8.54 -14.21 16.30
N ILE A 89 -7.52 -13.42 15.97
CA ILE A 89 -6.31 -13.91 15.28
C ILE A 89 -5.13 -14.11 16.23
N SER A 90 -5.11 -13.41 17.39
CA SER A 90 -4.06 -13.57 18.40
C SER A 90 -4.51 -13.08 19.76
N SER A 91 -3.85 -13.57 20.82
CA SER A 91 -4.02 -13.10 22.20
C SER A 91 -2.66 -13.06 22.88
N GLU A 92 -2.24 -11.88 23.31
CA GLU A 92 -1.00 -11.66 24.04
C GLU A 92 -1.26 -11.65 25.54
N ILE A 93 -0.55 -12.50 26.29
CA ILE A 93 -0.70 -12.61 27.76
C ILE A 93 0.28 -11.66 28.45
N ASN A 94 -0.20 -10.89 29.42
CA ASN A 94 0.56 -9.87 30.15
C ASN A 94 1.24 -8.86 29.21
N PRO A 95 0.47 -8.17 28.36
CA PRO A 95 1.02 -7.26 27.36
C PRO A 95 1.76 -6.09 27.99
N ILE A 96 2.76 -5.57 27.31
CA ILE A 96 3.46 -4.34 27.64
C ILE A 96 3.12 -3.30 26.59
N PHE A 97 2.72 -2.11 27.01
CA PHE A 97 2.33 -1.03 26.10
C PHE A 97 3.43 0.04 25.96
N PRO A 98 3.62 0.64 24.77
CA PRO A 98 2.90 0.35 23.52
C PRO A 98 3.21 -1.05 22.98
N PHE A 99 2.19 -1.71 22.41
CA PHE A 99 2.30 -3.05 21.84
C PHE A 99 2.29 -3.00 20.31
N ILE A 100 3.09 -3.86 19.67
CA ILE A 100 3.15 -3.97 18.20
C ILE A 100 2.87 -5.42 17.82
N TYR A 101 1.88 -5.60 16.98
CA TYR A 101 1.51 -6.87 16.37
C TYR A 101 1.85 -6.88 14.89
N TYR A 102 2.42 -7.98 14.41
CA TYR A 102 2.66 -8.22 12.98
C TYR A 102 1.74 -9.33 12.48
N ASP A 103 0.79 -8.97 11.62
CA ASP A 103 -0.05 -9.93 10.94
C ASP A 103 0.66 -10.44 9.69
N LEU A 104 1.00 -11.74 9.70
CA LEU A 104 1.73 -12.43 8.63
C LEU A 104 0.79 -13.21 7.70
N GLU A 105 -0.49 -13.35 8.07
CA GLU A 105 -1.48 -14.14 7.33
C GLU A 105 -2.42 -13.21 6.54
N VAL A 106 -1.82 -12.30 5.77
CA VAL A 106 -2.53 -11.27 5.00
C VAL A 106 -1.97 -11.13 3.59
N TYR A 107 -2.79 -10.58 2.70
CA TYR A 107 -2.42 -10.22 1.32
C TYR A 107 -2.72 -8.73 1.09
N PRO A 108 -1.85 -7.81 1.58
CA PRO A 108 -2.11 -6.37 1.55
C PRO A 108 -2.14 -5.78 0.14
N SER A 109 -1.58 -6.50 -0.84
CA SER A 109 -1.62 -6.14 -2.26
C SER A 109 -2.96 -6.44 -2.95
N GLU A 110 -3.89 -7.14 -2.28
CA GLU A 110 -5.18 -7.55 -2.82
C GLU A 110 -6.37 -6.83 -2.17
N ARG A 111 -6.25 -6.47 -0.87
CA ARG A 111 -7.33 -5.85 -0.10
C ARG A 111 -6.85 -5.11 1.14
N SER A 112 -7.73 -4.29 1.70
CA SER A 112 -7.56 -3.72 3.04
C SER A 112 -8.08 -4.69 4.12
N TYR A 113 -7.59 -4.51 5.36
CA TYR A 113 -7.96 -5.25 6.55
C TYR A 113 -8.33 -4.29 7.67
N LEU A 114 -9.37 -4.64 8.44
CA LEU A 114 -9.81 -3.87 9.59
C LEU A 114 -9.44 -4.62 10.87
N TYR A 115 -8.86 -3.91 11.83
CA TYR A 115 -8.44 -4.45 13.12
C TYR A 115 -9.18 -3.78 14.27
N GLN A 116 -9.44 -4.56 15.33
CA GLN A 116 -9.85 -4.10 16.62
C GLN A 116 -9.10 -4.89 17.68
N MET A 117 -8.80 -4.26 18.81
CA MET A 117 -8.17 -4.93 19.95
C MET A 117 -9.04 -4.79 21.19
N SER A 118 -9.01 -5.80 22.05
CA SER A 118 -9.68 -5.75 23.35
C SER A 118 -8.74 -6.15 24.49
N VAL A 119 -8.93 -5.54 25.63
CA VAL A 119 -8.20 -5.87 26.86
C VAL A 119 -9.08 -6.76 27.72
N THR A 120 -8.51 -7.87 28.19
CA THR A 120 -9.15 -8.80 29.10
C THR A 120 -8.60 -8.63 30.54
N ASP A 121 -9.47 -8.58 31.54
CA ASP A 121 -9.10 -8.50 32.94
C ASP A 121 -8.69 -9.86 33.53
N SER A 122 -8.30 -9.87 34.81
CA SER A 122 -7.94 -11.10 35.55
C SER A 122 -9.09 -12.06 35.75
N CYS A 123 -10.34 -11.61 35.56
CA CYS A 123 -11.55 -12.42 35.59
C CYS A 123 -11.96 -12.97 34.23
N LEU A 124 -11.14 -12.71 33.18
CA LEU A 124 -11.38 -13.11 31.79
C LEU A 124 -12.55 -12.37 31.12
N ASN A 125 -12.93 -11.20 31.60
CA ASN A 125 -13.90 -10.35 30.93
C ASN A 125 -13.18 -9.38 29.98
N GLU A 126 -13.72 -9.16 28.77
CA GLU A 126 -13.29 -8.08 27.91
C GLU A 126 -13.82 -6.75 28.44
N VAL A 127 -12.93 -5.89 28.93
CA VAL A 127 -13.28 -4.68 29.68
C VAL A 127 -13.06 -3.38 28.93
N ALA A 128 -12.25 -3.39 27.86
CA ALA A 128 -12.01 -2.24 27.01
C ALA A 128 -11.74 -2.67 25.56
N PHE A 129 -12.35 -1.95 24.62
CA PHE A 129 -12.12 -2.12 23.20
C PHE A 129 -11.41 -0.89 22.62
N SER A 130 -10.53 -1.10 21.64
CA SER A 130 -9.93 -0.01 20.88
C SER A 130 -10.91 0.58 19.88
N ASN A 131 -10.52 1.71 19.28
CA ASN A 131 -11.02 2.12 17.96
C ASN A 131 -10.73 1.02 16.93
N PHE A 132 -11.33 1.15 15.75
CA PHE A 132 -10.91 0.37 14.60
C PHE A 132 -9.67 0.99 13.95
N GLY A 133 -8.80 0.16 13.37
CA GLY A 133 -7.71 0.60 12.52
C GLY A 133 -7.77 -0.14 11.19
N GLN A 134 -7.71 0.57 10.06
CA GLN A 134 -7.80 -0.04 8.72
C GLN A 134 -6.49 0.12 7.97
N SER A 135 -5.99 -0.95 7.34
CA SER A 135 -4.87 -0.84 6.40
C SER A 135 -5.32 -0.17 5.10
N ILE A 136 -4.43 0.61 4.48
CA ILE A 136 -4.70 1.24 3.20
C ILE A 136 -4.34 0.27 2.08
N PHE A 137 -5.30 0.00 1.18
CA PHE A 137 -5.09 -0.73 -0.06
C PHE A 137 -5.06 0.26 -1.22
N LEU A 138 -3.94 0.29 -1.95
CA LEU A 138 -3.75 1.09 -3.16
C LEU A 138 -3.87 0.21 -4.40
N ASP A 139 -4.71 0.61 -5.34
CA ASP A 139 -4.72 0.11 -6.71
C ASP A 139 -4.35 1.22 -7.70
N VAL A 140 -3.68 0.83 -8.80
CA VAL A 140 -3.22 1.73 -9.85
C VAL A 140 -3.52 1.13 -11.21
N SER A 141 -4.14 1.93 -12.07
CA SER A 141 -4.46 1.57 -13.46
C SER A 141 -3.98 2.66 -14.42
N SER A 142 -3.76 2.30 -15.69
CA SER A 142 -3.53 3.29 -16.74
C SER A 142 -4.88 3.81 -17.23
N GLU A 143 -5.07 5.12 -17.16
CA GLU A 143 -6.25 5.80 -17.73
C GLU A 143 -6.01 6.10 -19.21
N ASP A 144 -4.80 6.60 -19.53
CA ASP A 144 -4.30 6.88 -20.85
C ASP A 144 -2.78 6.64 -20.89
N TYR A 145 -2.12 6.76 -22.03
CA TYR A 145 -0.68 6.48 -22.23
C TYR A 145 0.24 7.18 -21.23
N LEU A 146 -0.14 8.36 -20.73
CA LEU A 146 0.66 9.20 -19.85
C LEU A 146 -0.09 9.62 -18.57
N ILE A 147 -1.20 8.95 -18.27
CA ILE A 147 -2.02 9.23 -17.08
C ILE A 147 -2.25 7.94 -16.32
N ASN A 148 -1.80 7.90 -15.08
CA ASN A 148 -2.06 6.83 -14.14
C ASN A 148 -3.17 7.24 -13.16
N ASN A 149 -4.19 6.40 -13.02
CA ASN A 149 -5.26 6.57 -12.06
C ASN A 149 -4.95 5.77 -10.79
N LEU A 150 -4.83 6.47 -9.67
CA LEU A 150 -4.62 5.90 -8.34
C LEU A 150 -5.93 5.95 -7.57
N VAL A 151 -6.29 4.83 -6.94
CA VAL A 151 -7.46 4.73 -6.06
C VAL A 151 -7.04 3.96 -4.81
N TRP A 152 -7.45 4.44 -3.63
CA TRP A 152 -7.11 3.77 -2.38
C TRP A 152 -8.26 3.72 -1.39
N SER A 153 -8.21 2.72 -0.49
CA SER A 153 -9.16 2.63 0.61
C SER A 153 -8.85 3.69 1.69
N PRO A 154 -9.87 4.28 2.33
CA PRO A 154 -9.63 5.24 3.39
C PRO A 154 -8.97 4.57 4.60
N TYR A 155 -8.09 5.27 5.31
CA TYR A 155 -7.78 4.94 6.69
C TYR A 155 -8.93 5.43 7.58
N GLN A 156 -9.38 4.62 8.56
CA GLN A 156 -10.56 4.95 9.36
C GLN A 156 -10.23 4.99 10.85
N ASN A 157 -11.02 5.82 11.55
CA ASN A 157 -11.17 5.83 13.01
C ASN A 157 -9.96 6.31 13.83
N TRP A 158 -9.10 7.15 13.28
CA TRP A 158 -8.28 8.02 14.11
C TRP A 158 -9.17 9.05 14.82
N GLU A 159 -8.88 9.38 16.07
CA GLU A 159 -9.72 10.21 16.93
C GLU A 159 -10.05 11.57 16.30
N ASN A 160 -9.04 12.25 15.75
CA ASN A 160 -9.20 13.54 15.10
C ASN A 160 -9.24 13.47 13.57
N GLY A 161 -9.41 12.26 13.03
CA GLY A 161 -9.47 12.01 11.59
C GLY A 161 -8.13 12.12 10.89
N ILE A 162 -8.19 12.26 9.57
CA ILE A 162 -7.03 12.34 8.68
C ILE A 162 -6.78 13.81 8.37
N GLU A 163 -5.51 14.25 8.50
CA GLU A 163 -5.07 15.57 8.06
C GLU A 163 -4.94 15.58 6.53
N LYS A 164 -4.23 14.59 5.97
CA LYS A 164 -3.94 14.48 4.53
C LYS A 164 -3.50 13.07 4.16
N TYR A 165 -3.54 12.80 2.86
CA TYR A 165 -2.79 11.72 2.23
C TYR A 165 -1.59 12.30 1.50
N GLU A 166 -0.42 11.70 1.69
CA GLU A 166 0.77 11.96 0.90
C GLU A 166 0.87 10.85 -0.16
N ILE A 167 0.85 11.26 -1.43
CA ILE A 167 1.05 10.37 -2.56
C ILE A 167 2.54 10.37 -2.88
N LEU A 168 3.19 9.22 -2.69
CA LEU A 168 4.61 9.02 -2.91
C LEU A 168 4.82 8.27 -4.20
N THR A 169 5.89 8.63 -4.93
CA THR A 169 6.25 7.99 -6.19
C THR A 169 7.73 7.65 -6.27
N SER A 170 8.06 6.57 -7.00
CA SER A 170 9.42 6.21 -7.37
C SER A 170 9.45 5.62 -8.79
N ASN A 171 10.60 5.68 -9.45
CA ASN A 171 10.81 5.15 -10.80
C ASN A 171 12.26 4.70 -10.99
N ASN A 172 12.65 4.23 -12.18
CA ASN A 172 14.00 3.75 -12.45
C ASN A 172 15.09 4.82 -12.34
N LEU A 173 14.76 6.10 -12.53
CA LEU A 173 15.71 7.23 -12.42
C LEU A 173 15.81 7.71 -10.96
N ASN A 174 14.72 7.57 -10.22
CA ASN A 174 14.64 7.90 -8.80
C ASN A 174 14.00 6.73 -8.04
N PRO A 175 14.81 5.76 -7.55
CA PRO A 175 14.31 4.54 -6.90
C PRO A 175 13.82 4.76 -5.46
N THR A 176 14.10 5.93 -4.87
CA THR A 176 13.58 6.32 -3.56
C THR A 176 12.19 6.92 -3.72
N PHE A 177 11.29 6.62 -2.77
CA PHE A 177 9.98 7.26 -2.75
C PHE A 177 10.09 8.74 -2.38
N GLU A 178 9.56 9.60 -3.22
CA GLU A 178 9.49 11.05 -2.99
C GLU A 178 8.03 11.50 -3.05
N LEU A 179 7.76 12.59 -2.34
CA LEU A 179 6.43 13.21 -2.31
C LEU A 179 6.07 13.74 -3.70
N LEU A 180 5.00 13.23 -4.28
CA LEU A 180 4.41 13.72 -5.51
C LEU A 180 3.43 14.86 -5.24
N VAL A 181 2.48 14.62 -4.34
CA VAL A 181 1.43 15.57 -3.98
C VAL A 181 0.80 15.19 -2.64
N GLU A 182 0.19 16.17 -1.97
CA GLU A 182 -0.68 16.00 -0.82
C GLU A 182 -2.15 16.21 -1.25
N ASP A 183 -3.05 15.34 -0.79
CA ASP A 183 -4.48 15.42 -1.10
C ASP A 183 -5.32 14.91 0.08
N THR A 184 -6.61 15.22 0.09
CA THR A 184 -7.60 14.68 1.03
C THR A 184 -8.58 13.71 0.37
N SER A 185 -8.52 13.58 -0.95
CA SER A 185 -9.32 12.66 -1.76
C SER A 185 -8.85 11.21 -1.60
N LEU A 186 -9.64 10.26 -2.11
CA LEU A 186 -9.30 8.83 -2.16
C LEU A 186 -8.90 8.36 -3.58
N ASN A 187 -8.65 9.30 -4.46
CA ASN A 187 -8.16 9.05 -5.81
C ASN A 187 -7.29 10.21 -6.29
N TYR A 188 -6.39 9.92 -7.24
CA TYR A 188 -5.53 10.91 -7.86
C TYR A 188 -5.19 10.50 -9.30
N LEU A 189 -5.24 11.45 -10.23
CA LEU A 189 -4.79 11.27 -11.60
C LEU A 189 -3.39 11.86 -11.76
N HIS A 190 -2.38 11.00 -11.90
CA HIS A 190 -1.01 11.42 -12.14
C HIS A 190 -0.74 11.56 -13.64
N ASP A 191 -0.75 12.81 -14.12
CA ASP A 191 -0.29 13.17 -15.47
C ASP A 191 1.24 13.36 -15.45
N PHE A 192 1.97 12.46 -16.09
CA PHE A 192 3.44 12.50 -16.21
C PHE A 192 3.92 12.88 -17.62
N THR A 193 3.08 13.55 -18.42
CA THR A 193 3.41 14.03 -19.78
C THR A 193 4.69 14.84 -19.82
N ASN A 194 4.95 15.64 -18.78
CA ASN A 194 6.13 16.49 -18.67
C ASN A 194 7.35 15.74 -18.11
N PHE A 195 7.21 14.48 -17.71
CA PHE A 195 8.28 13.66 -17.14
C PHE A 195 8.73 12.56 -18.12
N LEU A 196 9.09 12.94 -19.34
CA LEU A 196 9.58 11.99 -20.36
C LEU A 196 11.10 12.12 -20.54
N GLU A 197 11.84 11.89 -19.46
CA GLU A 197 13.29 11.85 -19.48
C GLU A 197 13.82 10.77 -20.45
N PRO A 198 14.99 10.97 -21.08
CA PRO A 198 15.49 10.07 -22.11
C PRO A 198 15.64 8.61 -21.70
N LEU A 199 15.99 8.36 -20.43
CA LEU A 199 16.23 7.00 -19.90
C LEU A 199 15.09 6.49 -18.99
N PHE A 200 13.97 7.19 -18.95
CA PHE A 200 12.80 6.74 -18.21
C PHE A 200 12.20 5.51 -18.91
N ASP A 201 12.10 4.41 -18.17
CA ASP A 201 11.65 3.11 -18.68
C ASP A 201 10.13 2.92 -18.67
N GLY A 202 9.38 3.90 -18.15
CA GLY A 202 7.91 3.85 -18.09
C GLY A 202 7.36 3.13 -16.86
N ARG A 203 8.20 2.58 -15.96
CA ARG A 203 7.75 1.99 -14.72
C ARG A 203 7.66 3.04 -13.63
N ILE A 204 6.48 3.21 -13.05
CA ILE A 204 6.23 4.09 -11.91
C ILE A 204 5.62 3.28 -10.78
N CYS A 205 6.18 3.41 -9.59
CA CYS A 205 5.67 2.82 -8.36
C CYS A 205 5.07 3.91 -7.47
N TYR A 206 4.01 3.58 -6.75
CA TYR A 206 3.28 4.48 -5.88
C TYR A 206 3.07 3.86 -4.51
N GLN A 207 3.01 4.72 -3.50
CA GLN A 207 2.62 4.40 -2.14
C GLN A 207 1.83 5.57 -1.56
N ILE A 208 0.80 5.28 -0.78
CA ILE A 208 0.00 6.28 -0.06
C ILE A 208 0.41 6.28 1.41
N SER A 209 0.55 7.46 1.98
CA SER A 209 0.78 7.66 3.41
C SER A 209 -0.34 8.53 3.97
N ALA A 210 -1.18 8.00 4.85
CA ALA A 210 -2.17 8.77 5.61
C ALA A 210 -1.52 9.37 6.84
N ILE A 211 -1.79 10.63 7.12
CA ILE A 211 -1.30 11.38 8.27
C ILE A 211 -2.48 11.71 9.18
N GLU A 212 -2.38 11.35 10.46
CA GLU A 212 -3.39 11.66 11.47
C GLU A 212 -3.39 13.16 11.80
N ASN A 213 -4.59 13.74 11.90
CA ASN A 213 -4.76 15.12 12.34
C ASN A 213 -4.62 15.20 13.87
N GLN A 214 -3.55 15.83 14.36
CA GLN A 214 -3.28 16.14 15.77
C GLN A 214 -3.71 15.03 16.76
N SER A 215 -2.86 14.03 16.95
CA SER A 215 -3.13 12.98 17.92
C SER A 215 -3.17 13.52 19.35
N SER A 216 -4.20 13.17 20.10
CA SER A 216 -4.29 13.43 21.55
C SER A 216 -3.25 12.64 22.37
N PHE A 217 -2.57 11.65 21.76
CA PHE A 217 -1.65 10.70 22.39
C PHE A 217 -0.15 10.96 22.12
N GLY A 218 0.19 12.19 21.69
CA GLY A 218 1.57 12.67 21.56
C GLY A 218 2.05 12.86 20.13
N SER A 219 2.35 11.82 19.37
CA SER A 219 2.75 11.92 17.96
C SER A 219 1.61 11.52 17.05
N SER A 220 1.40 12.27 15.96
CA SER A 220 0.42 11.90 14.93
C SER A 220 0.74 10.54 14.35
N GLY A 221 -0.28 9.70 14.17
CA GLY A 221 -0.17 8.41 13.52
C GLY A 221 0.16 8.56 12.03
N ILE A 222 0.93 7.61 11.50
CA ILE A 222 1.22 7.51 10.08
C ILE A 222 0.88 6.09 9.65
N SER A 223 0.13 5.94 8.56
CA SER A 223 -0.20 4.64 7.98
C SER A 223 0.14 4.63 6.50
N THR A 224 0.89 3.61 6.06
CA THR A 224 1.27 3.46 4.66
C THR A 224 0.52 2.30 3.99
N SER A 225 0.22 2.47 2.70
CA SER A 225 -0.38 1.44 1.84
C SER A 225 0.64 0.39 1.38
N ASN A 226 0.15 -0.63 0.68
CA ASN A 226 0.97 -1.44 -0.21
C ASN A 226 1.63 -0.56 -1.27
N ILE A 227 2.77 -1.04 -1.80
CA ILE A 227 3.40 -0.46 -2.98
C ILE A 227 2.75 -1.08 -4.22
N LYS A 228 2.32 -0.23 -5.16
CA LYS A 228 1.80 -0.66 -6.46
C LYS A 228 2.61 -0.03 -7.58
N CYS A 229 3.15 -0.86 -8.47
CA CYS A 229 3.89 -0.39 -9.64
C CYS A 229 3.09 -0.64 -10.91
N LEU A 230 3.12 0.31 -11.83
CA LEU A 230 2.56 0.19 -13.16
C LEU A 230 3.64 0.36 -14.21
N GLN A 231 3.67 -0.55 -15.19
CA GLN A 231 4.48 -0.44 -16.40
C GLN A 231 3.65 0.20 -17.49
N ASN A 232 3.96 1.44 -17.83
CA ASN A 232 3.30 2.17 -18.90
C ASN A 232 3.78 1.67 -20.27
N GLU A 233 2.90 1.76 -21.29
CA GLU A 233 3.20 1.31 -22.64
C GLU A 233 4.17 2.29 -23.35
N PRO A 234 5.07 1.79 -24.19
CA PRO A 234 6.03 2.64 -24.91
C PRO A 234 5.37 3.62 -25.89
N ILE A 235 5.90 4.83 -25.93
CA ILE A 235 5.55 5.82 -26.95
C ILE A 235 6.51 5.66 -28.11
N VAL A 236 5.96 5.50 -29.32
CA VAL A 236 6.72 5.28 -30.54
C VAL A 236 6.25 6.21 -31.65
N PHE A 237 7.11 7.14 -32.05
CA PHE A 237 6.93 7.96 -33.25
C PHE A 237 8.05 7.65 -34.25
N ILE A 238 7.68 7.33 -35.48
CA ILE A 238 8.63 6.97 -36.57
C ILE A 238 8.43 7.90 -37.73
N PRO A 239 9.43 8.74 -38.05
CA PRO A 239 9.37 9.59 -39.22
C PRO A 239 9.25 8.75 -40.51
N ASN A 240 8.46 9.20 -41.47
CA ASN A 240 8.23 8.50 -42.73
C ASN A 240 9.15 8.99 -43.88
N ALA A 241 10.00 9.99 -43.64
CA ALA A 241 10.91 10.54 -44.62
C ALA A 241 12.24 10.96 -43.98
N LEU A 242 13.30 10.93 -44.78
CA LEU A 242 14.59 11.54 -44.52
C LEU A 242 14.90 12.51 -45.68
N ASP A 243 14.98 13.81 -45.39
CA ASP A 243 15.42 14.85 -46.30
C ASP A 243 16.86 15.26 -45.96
N LEU A 244 17.82 14.91 -46.84
CA LEU A 244 19.23 15.22 -46.62
C LEU A 244 19.57 16.72 -46.76
N ASN A 245 18.69 17.51 -47.38
CA ASN A 245 18.81 18.97 -47.51
C ASN A 245 17.94 19.71 -46.46
N GLY A 246 17.17 18.96 -45.66
CA GLY A 246 16.31 19.50 -44.63
C GLY A 246 17.05 19.90 -43.35
N VAL A 247 16.34 20.49 -42.42
CA VAL A 247 16.86 20.87 -41.10
C VAL A 247 17.31 19.64 -40.31
N ALA A 248 16.56 18.55 -40.39
CA ALA A 248 16.92 17.26 -39.83
C ALA A 248 17.42 16.34 -40.96
N ASN A 249 18.73 16.36 -41.22
CA ASN A 249 19.37 15.56 -42.24
C ASN A 249 19.75 14.15 -41.78
N TYR A 250 19.04 13.63 -40.83
CA TYR A 250 19.15 12.26 -40.31
C TYR A 250 17.77 11.70 -39.97
N TRP A 251 17.69 10.39 -39.91
CA TRP A 251 16.49 9.67 -39.53
C TRP A 251 16.76 8.75 -38.33
N LYS A 252 15.88 8.76 -37.35
CA LYS A 252 15.75 7.76 -36.27
C LYS A 252 14.32 7.72 -35.75
N PRO A 253 13.86 6.59 -35.19
CA PRO A 253 12.65 6.56 -34.41
C PRO A 253 12.79 7.42 -33.14
N ILE A 254 11.71 8.05 -32.69
CA ILE A 254 11.61 8.69 -31.39
C ILE A 254 10.81 7.72 -30.49
N ILE A 255 11.49 7.14 -29.53
CA ILE A 255 10.90 6.12 -28.66
C ILE A 255 11.19 6.49 -27.21
N LYS A 256 10.19 6.28 -26.36
CA LYS A 256 10.26 6.49 -24.91
C LYS A 256 9.73 5.27 -24.19
N MET A 257 10.13 5.08 -22.94
CA MET A 257 9.66 4.02 -22.01
C MET A 257 9.94 2.61 -22.54
N ILE A 258 11.18 2.35 -22.95
CA ILE A 258 11.63 1.03 -23.41
C ILE A 258 12.83 0.53 -22.60
N ASP A 259 13.11 -0.77 -22.72
CA ASP A 259 14.41 -1.33 -22.35
C ASP A 259 15.41 -1.03 -23.48
N PHE A 260 16.33 -0.12 -23.19
CA PHE A 260 17.30 0.37 -24.20
C PHE A 260 18.33 -0.68 -24.61
N SER A 261 18.46 -1.77 -23.85
CA SER A 261 19.45 -2.85 -24.15
C SER A 261 19.06 -3.71 -25.34
N ASP A 262 17.77 -3.77 -25.68
CA ASP A 262 17.23 -4.62 -26.75
C ASP A 262 16.75 -3.84 -27.99
N TYR A 263 17.16 -2.55 -28.11
CA TYR A 263 16.77 -1.70 -29.23
C TYR A 263 17.55 -2.05 -30.48
N LYS A 264 16.85 -2.30 -31.61
CA LYS A 264 17.43 -2.55 -32.92
C LYS A 264 16.58 -1.96 -34.04
N VAL A 265 17.23 -1.31 -35.01
CA VAL A 265 16.59 -0.88 -36.27
C VAL A 265 17.40 -1.38 -37.46
N SER A 266 16.75 -2.13 -38.33
CA SER A 266 17.31 -2.55 -39.60
C SER A 266 16.62 -1.81 -40.75
N ILE A 267 17.38 -1.23 -41.67
CA ILE A 267 16.87 -0.48 -42.84
C ILE A 267 17.29 -1.21 -44.09
N TYR A 268 16.34 -1.54 -44.96
CA TYR A 268 16.54 -2.31 -46.17
C TYR A 268 16.11 -1.52 -47.40
N ASN A 269 16.81 -1.75 -48.52
CA ASN A 269 16.39 -1.26 -49.84
C ASN A 269 15.27 -2.16 -50.40
N ARG A 270 14.79 -1.84 -51.62
CA ARG A 270 13.74 -2.58 -52.34
C ARG A 270 14.15 -4.01 -52.72
N GLN A 271 15.42 -4.31 -52.82
CA GLN A 271 15.98 -5.61 -53.12
C GLN A 271 16.15 -6.48 -51.87
N GLY A 272 15.93 -5.93 -50.67
CA GLY A 272 16.10 -6.62 -49.41
C GLY A 272 17.53 -6.57 -48.87
N GLU A 273 18.40 -5.73 -49.41
CA GLU A 273 19.76 -5.54 -48.91
C GLU A 273 19.71 -4.62 -47.67
N LEU A 274 20.46 -4.99 -46.63
CA LEU A 274 20.61 -4.19 -45.41
C LEU A 274 21.45 -2.94 -45.71
N ILE A 275 20.85 -1.77 -45.56
CA ILE A 275 21.45 -0.47 -45.87
C ILE A 275 22.01 0.21 -44.63
N ALA A 276 21.28 0.10 -43.49
CA ALA A 276 21.73 0.63 -42.22
C ALA A 276 21.24 -0.22 -41.07
N PHE A 277 21.99 -0.21 -39.95
CA PHE A 277 21.65 -0.92 -38.72
C PHE A 277 21.98 -0.01 -37.55
N LEU A 278 20.98 0.20 -36.66
CA LEU A 278 21.10 1.00 -35.46
C LEU A 278 20.88 0.09 -34.24
N GLU A 279 21.86 0.04 -33.33
CA GLU A 279 21.84 -0.83 -32.13
C GLU A 279 21.55 -0.08 -30.86
N ASN A 280 21.50 1.24 -30.90
CA ASN A 280 21.13 2.05 -29.76
C ASN A 280 20.33 3.28 -30.17
N ILE A 281 19.65 3.90 -29.21
CA ILE A 281 18.71 5.00 -29.44
C ILE A 281 19.37 6.30 -29.89
N ASP A 282 20.69 6.45 -29.70
CA ASP A 282 21.43 7.66 -30.10
C ASP A 282 21.94 7.59 -31.53
N GLN A 283 22.00 6.38 -32.09
CA GLN A 283 22.38 6.20 -33.49
C GLN A 283 21.31 6.72 -34.45
N VAL A 284 21.77 7.20 -35.58
CA VAL A 284 20.92 7.79 -36.63
C VAL A 284 21.32 7.24 -38.00
N TRP A 285 20.38 7.21 -38.93
CA TRP A 285 20.68 6.99 -40.34
C TRP A 285 20.83 8.32 -41.03
N ASP A 286 22.02 8.60 -41.55
CA ASP A 286 22.38 9.82 -42.29
C ASP A 286 22.24 9.68 -43.84
N GLY A 287 21.50 8.67 -44.27
CA GLY A 287 21.27 8.37 -45.68
C GLY A 287 22.43 7.66 -46.37
N LYS A 288 23.46 7.20 -45.62
CA LYS A 288 24.57 6.42 -46.21
C LYS A 288 24.32 4.93 -46.14
N ILE A 289 25.01 4.22 -47.05
CA ILE A 289 25.08 2.76 -47.05
C ILE A 289 26.07 2.33 -45.96
N MET A 290 25.66 1.38 -45.12
CA MET A 290 26.46 0.82 -44.01
C MET A 290 27.86 0.40 -44.51
N ASN A 291 28.88 0.67 -43.69
CA ASN A 291 30.29 0.41 -44.00
C ASN A 291 30.82 1.11 -45.29
N SER A 292 30.16 2.17 -45.73
CA SER A 292 30.53 2.94 -46.93
C SER A 292 30.29 4.44 -46.67
N ASN A 293 31.05 5.29 -47.37
CA ASN A 293 30.79 6.72 -47.43
C ASN A 293 29.79 7.11 -48.53
N ASN A 294 29.29 6.12 -49.28
CA ASN A 294 28.38 6.36 -50.39
C ASN A 294 26.96 6.62 -49.87
N LEU A 295 26.34 7.65 -50.41
CA LEU A 295 24.94 7.93 -50.16
C LEU A 295 24.05 6.88 -50.85
N ALA A 296 23.03 6.44 -50.14
CA ALA A 296 21.99 5.59 -50.68
C ALA A 296 21.19 6.34 -51.77
N THR A 297 20.62 5.65 -52.74
CA THR A 297 19.82 6.25 -53.80
C THR A 297 18.51 6.81 -53.29
N MET A 298 18.02 7.94 -53.85
CA MET A 298 16.68 8.45 -53.52
C MET A 298 15.63 7.37 -53.78
N GLY A 299 14.67 7.25 -52.88
CA GLY A 299 13.63 6.25 -53.01
C GLY A 299 13.05 5.79 -51.67
N VAL A 300 12.30 4.69 -51.72
CA VAL A 300 11.64 4.12 -50.55
C VAL A 300 12.47 2.97 -49.99
N TYR A 301 12.69 3.02 -48.69
CA TYR A 301 13.36 2.02 -47.85
C TYR A 301 12.37 1.44 -46.88
N VAL A 302 12.63 0.21 -46.42
CA VAL A 302 11.80 -0.47 -45.38
C VAL A 302 12.60 -0.53 -44.08
N TYR A 303 12.00 -0.11 -42.98
CA TYR A 303 12.60 -0.33 -41.67
C TYR A 303 11.91 -1.50 -40.94
N LEU A 304 12.69 -2.19 -40.14
CA LEU A 304 12.23 -3.09 -39.08
C LEU A 304 12.79 -2.57 -37.75
N LEU A 305 11.91 -2.19 -36.84
CA LEU A 305 12.23 -1.75 -35.49
C LEU A 305 11.82 -2.83 -34.51
N GLU A 306 12.75 -3.23 -33.65
CA GLU A 306 12.56 -4.24 -32.61
C GLU A 306 13.03 -3.68 -31.28
N PHE A 307 12.25 -3.84 -30.24
CA PHE A 307 12.58 -3.45 -28.87
C PHE A 307 11.74 -4.22 -27.86
N LYS A 308 12.11 -4.13 -26.58
CA LYS A 308 11.31 -4.62 -25.45
C LYS A 308 10.94 -3.49 -24.53
N ASN A 309 9.86 -3.67 -23.76
CA ASN A 309 9.66 -2.89 -22.57
C ASN A 309 10.37 -3.54 -21.35
N PRO A 310 10.52 -2.86 -20.21
CA PRO A 310 11.16 -3.43 -19.00
C PRO A 310 10.49 -4.68 -18.44
N SER A 311 9.21 -4.93 -18.75
CA SER A 311 8.53 -6.17 -18.38
C SER A 311 8.86 -7.35 -19.30
N GLY A 312 9.71 -7.15 -20.33
CA GLY A 312 10.12 -8.18 -21.28
C GLY A 312 9.19 -8.39 -22.49
N LYS A 313 8.09 -7.62 -22.59
CA LYS A 313 7.18 -7.67 -23.74
C LYS A 313 7.90 -7.16 -24.99
N GLN A 314 7.92 -7.97 -26.05
CA GLN A 314 8.56 -7.65 -27.33
C GLN A 314 7.62 -6.84 -28.22
N PHE A 315 8.21 -5.87 -28.93
CA PHE A 315 7.54 -5.03 -29.92
C PHE A 315 8.29 -5.09 -31.24
N HIS A 316 7.53 -5.24 -32.32
CA HIS A 316 8.04 -5.22 -33.68
C HIS A 316 7.22 -4.22 -34.49
N LYS A 317 7.90 -3.26 -35.13
CA LYS A 317 7.28 -2.29 -36.04
C LYS A 317 7.99 -2.29 -37.36
N LYS A 318 7.24 -2.31 -38.45
CA LYS A 318 7.76 -2.19 -39.80
C LYS A 318 7.04 -1.08 -40.54
N GLY A 319 7.74 -0.42 -41.42
CA GLY A 319 7.18 0.63 -42.24
C GLY A 319 8.16 1.10 -43.31
N GLN A 320 7.90 2.26 -43.88
CA GLN A 320 8.66 2.81 -44.98
C GLN A 320 9.28 4.14 -44.59
N ILE A 321 10.46 4.42 -45.19
CA ILE A 321 11.17 5.70 -45.14
C ILE A 321 11.39 6.17 -46.56
N THR A 322 10.97 7.37 -46.89
CA THR A 322 11.28 7.98 -48.19
C THR A 322 12.53 8.84 -48.05
N LEU A 323 13.61 8.44 -48.74
CA LEU A 323 14.84 9.23 -48.80
C LEU A 323 14.71 10.24 -49.96
N ILE A 324 14.81 11.52 -49.63
CA ILE A 324 14.78 12.67 -50.56
C ILE A 324 16.00 13.55 -50.35
N ARG A 325 16.27 14.41 -51.35
CA ARG A 325 17.36 15.38 -51.34
C ARG A 325 16.91 16.70 -51.93
#